data_785c1f8837ad891e1effa29c8e3f6809
#
_entry.id   785c1f8837ad891e1effa29c8e3f6809
#
_cell.length_a   1.000
_cell.length_b   1.000
_cell.length_c   1.000
_cell.angle_alpha   90.00
_cell.angle_beta   90.00
_cell.angle_gamma   90.00
#
_symmetry.space_group_name_H-M   'P 1'
#
loop_
_entity.id
_entity.type
_entity.pdbx_description
1 polymer ?
#
loop_
_entity_poly.entity_id
_entity_poly.type
_entity_poly.pdbx_seq_one_letter_code
_entity_poly.pdbx_strand_id
1 'polypeptide(L)'
;TLVSHFDKKEENLNLMMTGGPDGDLGSNEIQCYKGKICLVIDGGSILFDPDGLDKEELMKIAFMRHTAPRANSLAFEEKKLGKNGFRVPLKGKNITLPDGTLVEDGAVFHRNFITDPANRKYIEQADIRAFIPCGGFKDTINHGNVRQFTDLFKELEFIVEGANVFFNDAARRYIAGSTQIKQIKDSSANRGGVFSSAVAEVLTAFLFGDEYEKYLLDDVQTRWALIRDIMDLVSTYAGAETKMLLQIHEKNPETPLFVLSEQTSEQIFSFQERVAQNIEAILDDQELIWNILEAYIPNILVEKLGKEAILAILNSEKMAAYRDAVITKKMAAMAFYCHGMDWQAYVKKAEKDFLGTVKALFH
;
A
#
# COMPACT_ATOMS: atom_id res chain seq x y z
N THR A 1 11.50 -0.36 0.90
CA THR A 1 11.91 -0.54 2.33
C THR A 1 11.91 -2.03 2.71
N LEU A 2 10.81 -2.79 2.60
CA LEU A 2 10.75 -4.20 3.00
C LEU A 2 11.86 -5.02 2.31
N VAL A 3 11.89 -5.03 1.01
CA VAL A 3 12.81 -5.83 0.20
C VAL A 3 14.27 -5.46 0.46
N SER A 4 14.56 -4.14 0.54
CA SER A 4 15.91 -3.64 0.78
C SER A 4 16.44 -3.96 2.18
N HIS A 5 15.55 -4.12 3.17
CA HIS A 5 15.92 -4.53 4.53
C HIS A 5 16.52 -5.95 4.57
N PHE A 6 16.14 -6.80 3.63
CA PHE A 6 16.67 -8.16 3.48
C PHE A 6 17.74 -8.26 2.38
N ASP A 7 18.41 -7.17 2.04
CA ASP A 7 19.47 -7.08 1.01
C ASP A 7 19.01 -7.59 -0.37
N LYS A 8 17.71 -7.48 -0.67
CA LYS A 8 17.13 -7.83 -1.96
C LYS A 8 16.83 -6.59 -2.78
N LYS A 9 16.71 -6.78 -4.08
CA LYS A 9 16.29 -5.73 -5.03
C LYS A 9 14.98 -6.15 -5.67
N GLU A 10 14.05 -5.22 -5.76
CA GLU A 10 12.72 -5.43 -6.36
C GLU A 10 12.82 -5.90 -7.82
N GLU A 11 13.81 -5.39 -8.56
CA GLU A 11 14.08 -5.75 -9.95
C GLU A 11 14.37 -7.26 -10.14
N ASN A 12 14.80 -7.93 -9.09
CA ASN A 12 15.16 -9.36 -9.10
C ASN A 12 14.05 -10.27 -8.57
N LEU A 13 12.89 -9.72 -8.24
CA LEU A 13 11.75 -10.48 -7.72
C LEU A 13 10.68 -10.61 -8.81
N ASN A 14 10.34 -11.82 -9.16
CA ASN A 14 9.22 -12.08 -10.06
C ASN A 14 7.91 -12.00 -9.28
N LEU A 15 6.99 -11.18 -9.78
CA LEU A 15 5.74 -10.84 -9.11
C LEU A 15 4.56 -11.67 -9.64
N MET A 16 3.76 -12.15 -8.69
CA MET A 16 2.36 -12.48 -8.90
C MET A 16 1.48 -11.39 -8.29
N MET A 17 0.41 -11.03 -8.97
CA MET A 17 -0.61 -10.14 -8.45
C MET A 17 -2.03 -10.65 -8.70
N THR A 18 -2.95 -10.34 -7.80
CA THR A 18 -4.39 -10.48 -8.03
C THR A 18 -5.01 -9.08 -8.13
N GLY A 19 -6.07 -8.94 -8.96
CA GLY A 19 -6.52 -7.63 -9.39
C GLY A 19 -5.66 -7.11 -10.55
N GLY A 20 -6.32 -6.62 -11.58
CA GLY A 20 -5.72 -6.33 -12.88
C GLY A 20 -5.56 -4.84 -13.16
N PRO A 21 -5.23 -4.52 -14.40
CA PRO A 21 -5.01 -3.14 -14.85
C PRO A 21 -6.24 -2.25 -14.80
N ASP A 22 -7.45 -2.80 -14.69
CA ASP A 22 -8.71 -2.07 -14.50
C ASP A 22 -8.99 -1.67 -13.06
N GLY A 23 -8.27 -2.24 -12.10
CA GLY A 23 -8.38 -1.92 -10.68
C GLY A 23 -7.51 -0.75 -10.24
N ASP A 24 -7.91 -0.06 -9.17
CA ASP A 24 -7.15 1.10 -8.65
C ASP A 24 -5.75 0.71 -8.16
N LEU A 25 -5.66 -0.35 -7.38
CA LEU A 25 -4.38 -0.84 -6.88
C LEU A 25 -3.58 -1.54 -7.98
N GLY A 26 -4.22 -2.42 -8.76
CA GLY A 26 -3.54 -3.20 -9.79
C GLY A 26 -2.93 -2.32 -10.89
N SER A 27 -3.65 -1.28 -11.35
CA SER A 27 -3.09 -0.36 -12.34
C SER A 27 -1.88 0.41 -11.80
N ASN A 28 -1.90 0.81 -10.53
CA ASN A 28 -0.78 1.51 -9.91
C ASN A 28 0.42 0.58 -9.71
N GLU A 29 0.18 -0.65 -9.25
CA GLU A 29 1.24 -1.65 -9.07
C GLU A 29 1.95 -1.96 -10.40
N ILE A 30 1.19 -2.16 -11.48
CA ILE A 30 1.75 -2.37 -12.83
C ILE A 30 2.69 -1.23 -13.24
N GLN A 31 2.34 0.01 -12.91
CA GLN A 31 3.15 1.19 -13.24
C GLN A 31 4.40 1.30 -12.39
N CYS A 32 4.30 0.97 -11.09
CA CYS A 32 5.36 1.23 -10.10
C CYS A 32 6.34 0.07 -9.96
N TYR A 33 5.91 -1.18 -10.13
CA TYR A 33 6.74 -2.37 -9.91
C TYR A 33 7.94 -2.40 -10.86
N LYS A 34 9.13 -2.64 -10.31
CA LYS A 34 10.38 -2.57 -11.09
C LYS A 34 10.82 -3.90 -11.66
N GLY A 35 10.42 -5.01 -11.03
CA GLY A 35 10.72 -6.37 -11.47
C GLY A 35 9.77 -6.87 -12.55
N LYS A 36 9.86 -8.15 -12.88
CA LYS A 36 8.97 -8.80 -13.82
C LYS A 36 7.62 -9.11 -13.17
N ILE A 37 6.53 -8.83 -13.86
CA ILE A 37 5.19 -9.31 -13.52
C ILE A 37 4.94 -10.57 -14.34
N CYS A 38 4.91 -11.73 -13.71
CA CYS A 38 4.78 -13.02 -14.39
C CYS A 38 3.36 -13.59 -14.36
N LEU A 39 2.55 -13.16 -13.40
CA LEU A 39 1.20 -13.67 -13.22
C LEU A 39 0.25 -12.56 -12.77
N VAL A 40 -0.82 -12.37 -13.53
CA VAL A 40 -1.95 -11.49 -13.19
C VAL A 40 -3.23 -12.31 -13.17
N ILE A 41 -3.97 -12.25 -12.07
CA ILE A 41 -5.28 -12.90 -11.91
C ILE A 41 -6.31 -11.81 -11.61
N ASP A 42 -7.22 -11.57 -12.55
CA ASP A 42 -8.27 -10.56 -12.38
C ASP A 42 -9.66 -11.07 -12.80
N GLY A 43 -10.65 -10.20 -12.80
CA GLY A 43 -12.02 -10.57 -13.18
C GLY A 43 -12.19 -10.96 -14.65
N GLY A 44 -11.19 -10.77 -15.49
CA GLY A 44 -11.17 -11.13 -16.88
C GLY A 44 -10.53 -12.48 -17.17
N SER A 45 -9.34 -12.70 -16.64
CA SER A 45 -8.56 -13.90 -16.95
C SER A 45 -7.48 -14.21 -15.94
N ILE A 46 -6.84 -15.37 -16.11
CA ILE A 46 -5.47 -15.63 -15.66
C ILE A 46 -4.56 -15.33 -16.84
N LEU A 47 -3.62 -14.42 -16.63
CA LEU A 47 -2.61 -14.02 -17.60
C LEU A 47 -1.23 -14.39 -17.03
N PHE A 48 -0.51 -15.24 -17.70
CA PHE A 48 0.74 -15.83 -17.23
C PHE A 48 1.82 -15.78 -18.31
N ASP A 49 3.03 -15.40 -17.91
CA ASP A 49 4.23 -15.54 -18.73
C ASP A 49 5.43 -15.76 -17.80
N PRO A 50 6.12 -16.90 -17.84
CA PRO A 50 7.25 -17.17 -16.96
C PRO A 50 8.45 -16.26 -17.23
N ASP A 51 8.59 -15.72 -18.43
CA ASP A 51 9.66 -14.80 -18.80
C ASP A 51 9.34 -13.35 -18.44
N GLY A 52 8.13 -13.08 -17.93
CA GLY A 52 7.56 -11.78 -17.61
C GLY A 52 6.65 -11.24 -18.70
N LEU A 53 5.48 -10.77 -18.30
CA LEU A 53 4.51 -10.11 -19.17
C LEU A 53 5.10 -8.82 -19.77
N ASP A 54 4.77 -8.53 -21.03
CA ASP A 54 5.18 -7.28 -21.68
C ASP A 54 4.67 -6.08 -20.88
N LYS A 55 5.59 -5.36 -20.24
CA LYS A 55 5.27 -4.27 -19.33
C LYS A 55 4.65 -3.08 -20.06
N GLU A 56 5.06 -2.81 -21.28
CA GLU A 56 4.49 -1.70 -22.07
C GLU A 56 3.03 -1.98 -22.39
N GLU A 57 2.69 -3.22 -22.74
CA GLU A 57 1.31 -3.62 -22.99
C GLU A 57 0.47 -3.58 -21.71
N LEU A 58 0.98 -4.07 -20.57
CA LEU A 58 0.29 -3.94 -19.28
C LEU A 58 0.04 -2.48 -18.91
N MET A 59 1.04 -1.62 -19.08
CA MET A 59 0.92 -0.17 -18.80
C MET A 59 -0.10 0.49 -19.73
N LYS A 60 -0.09 0.17 -21.01
CA LYS A 60 -1.09 0.66 -21.98
C LYS A 60 -2.50 0.34 -21.50
N ILE A 61 -2.75 -0.91 -21.07
CA ILE A 61 -4.06 -1.33 -20.56
C ILE A 61 -4.38 -0.61 -19.23
N ALA A 62 -3.43 -0.48 -18.33
CA ALA A 62 -3.61 0.23 -17.06
C ALA A 62 -4.00 1.71 -17.27
N PHE A 63 -3.43 2.38 -18.27
CA PHE A 63 -3.81 3.76 -18.61
C PHE A 63 -5.21 3.87 -19.22
N MET A 64 -5.73 2.83 -19.86
CA MET A 64 -7.10 2.81 -20.41
C MET A 64 -8.17 2.94 -19.33
N ARG A 65 -7.84 2.71 -18.07
CA ARG A 65 -8.81 2.89 -16.96
C ARG A 65 -9.36 4.32 -16.87
N HIS A 66 -8.62 5.32 -17.35
CA HIS A 66 -9.03 6.73 -17.36
C HIS A 66 -9.87 7.09 -18.59
N THR A 67 -10.00 6.18 -19.53
CA THR A 67 -10.85 6.28 -20.72
C THR A 67 -11.87 5.16 -20.66
N ALA A 68 -13.16 5.42 -20.83
CA ALA A 68 -14.15 4.35 -20.85
C ALA A 68 -14.09 3.59 -22.21
N PRO A 69 -14.30 2.26 -22.20
CA PRO A 69 -14.45 1.38 -21.06
C PRO A 69 -13.11 0.97 -20.43
N ARG A 70 -13.12 0.69 -19.10
CA ARG A 70 -11.96 0.09 -18.42
C ARG A 70 -11.65 -1.27 -19.04
N ALA A 71 -10.36 -1.56 -19.18
CA ALA A 71 -9.89 -2.82 -19.76
C ALA A 71 -9.10 -3.62 -18.71
N ASN A 72 -9.41 -4.90 -18.58
CA ASN A 72 -8.71 -5.86 -17.72
C ASN A 72 -7.72 -6.72 -18.53
N SER A 73 -7.19 -7.79 -17.93
CA SER A 73 -6.22 -8.69 -18.55
C SER A 73 -6.70 -9.33 -19.88
N LEU A 74 -8.00 -9.33 -20.18
CA LEU A 74 -8.51 -9.78 -21.49
C LEU A 74 -8.06 -8.89 -22.65
N ALA A 75 -7.72 -7.63 -22.39
CA ALA A 75 -7.24 -6.71 -23.43
C ALA A 75 -5.76 -6.93 -23.79
N PHE A 76 -5.01 -7.73 -23.02
CA PHE A 76 -3.61 -8.03 -23.31
C PHE A 76 -3.48 -8.78 -24.65
N GLU A 77 -2.61 -8.32 -25.54
CA GLU A 77 -2.43 -8.92 -26.84
C GLU A 77 -1.69 -10.27 -26.75
N GLU A 78 -2.33 -11.38 -27.11
CA GLU A 78 -1.75 -12.73 -27.03
C GLU A 78 -0.41 -12.89 -27.76
N LYS A 79 -0.21 -12.16 -28.88
CA LYS A 79 1.06 -12.16 -29.61
C LYS A 79 2.26 -11.60 -28.80
N LYS A 80 2.00 -10.92 -27.68
CA LYS A 80 2.99 -10.40 -26.76
C LYS A 80 3.40 -11.41 -25.66
N LEU A 81 2.71 -12.55 -25.59
CA LEU A 81 3.09 -13.65 -24.72
C LEU A 81 4.29 -14.41 -25.27
N GLY A 82 5.19 -14.78 -24.38
CA GLY A 82 6.29 -15.70 -24.70
C GLY A 82 5.80 -17.10 -25.05
N LYS A 83 6.73 -17.96 -25.47
CA LYS A 83 6.42 -19.32 -25.95
C LYS A 83 5.61 -20.15 -24.93
N ASN A 84 5.86 -19.96 -23.63
CA ASN A 84 5.21 -20.67 -22.55
C ASN A 84 4.16 -19.83 -21.82
N GLY A 85 3.90 -18.61 -22.31
CA GLY A 85 2.87 -17.73 -21.78
C GLY A 85 1.48 -18.15 -22.23
N PHE A 86 0.48 -17.85 -21.41
CA PHE A 86 -0.91 -18.13 -21.75
C PHE A 86 -1.88 -17.14 -21.11
N ARG A 87 -3.06 -17.06 -21.71
CA ARG A 87 -4.21 -16.37 -21.14
C ARG A 87 -5.40 -17.34 -21.08
N VAL A 88 -5.97 -17.51 -19.89
CA VAL A 88 -7.20 -18.28 -19.69
C VAL A 88 -8.31 -17.32 -19.27
N PRO A 89 -9.23 -16.95 -20.18
CA PRO A 89 -10.40 -16.16 -19.84
C PRO A 89 -11.29 -16.85 -18.80
N LEU A 90 -11.85 -16.08 -17.87
CA LEU A 90 -12.77 -16.60 -16.84
C LEU A 90 -13.95 -17.39 -17.45
N LYS A 91 -14.45 -16.95 -18.61
CA LYS A 91 -15.55 -17.61 -19.35
C LYS A 91 -15.06 -18.62 -20.39
N GLY A 92 -13.74 -18.88 -20.47
CA GLY A 92 -13.15 -19.78 -21.43
C GLY A 92 -13.53 -21.24 -21.17
N LYS A 93 -13.63 -22.04 -22.23
CA LYS A 93 -13.91 -23.47 -22.16
C LYS A 93 -12.97 -24.23 -23.11
N ASN A 94 -12.51 -25.39 -22.66
CA ASN A 94 -11.69 -26.31 -23.44
C ASN A 94 -10.45 -25.63 -24.07
N ILE A 95 -9.72 -24.87 -23.26
CA ILE A 95 -8.49 -24.17 -23.67
C ILE A 95 -7.30 -25.09 -23.46
N THR A 96 -6.53 -25.33 -24.52
CA THR A 96 -5.27 -26.07 -24.42
C THR A 96 -4.12 -25.08 -24.17
N LEU A 97 -3.40 -25.25 -23.07
CA LEU A 97 -2.22 -24.45 -22.72
C LEU A 97 -0.99 -24.89 -23.53
N PRO A 98 0.09 -24.07 -23.59
CA PRO A 98 1.29 -24.36 -24.36
C PRO A 98 1.96 -25.70 -24.00
N ASP A 99 1.81 -26.17 -22.77
CA ASP A 99 2.34 -27.45 -22.30
C ASP A 99 1.41 -28.65 -22.55
N GLY A 100 0.30 -28.45 -23.28
CA GLY A 100 -0.69 -29.47 -23.57
C GLY A 100 -1.77 -29.67 -22.50
N THR A 101 -1.74 -28.94 -21.39
CA THR A 101 -2.77 -29.03 -20.35
C THR A 101 -4.10 -28.51 -20.89
N LEU A 102 -5.17 -29.31 -20.76
CA LEU A 102 -6.53 -28.92 -21.12
C LEU A 102 -7.22 -28.23 -19.92
N VAL A 103 -7.61 -27.01 -20.07
CA VAL A 103 -8.47 -26.26 -19.14
C VAL A 103 -9.91 -26.37 -19.62
N GLU A 104 -10.67 -27.28 -19.03
CA GLU A 104 -12.08 -27.49 -19.41
C GLU A 104 -12.97 -26.31 -19.07
N ASP A 105 -12.73 -25.67 -17.92
CA ASP A 105 -13.51 -24.54 -17.41
C ASP A 105 -12.60 -23.45 -16.83
N GLY A 106 -12.56 -22.29 -17.50
CA GLY A 106 -11.76 -21.15 -17.06
C GLY A 106 -12.14 -20.61 -15.69
N ALA A 107 -13.42 -20.64 -15.30
CA ALA A 107 -13.85 -20.17 -13.98
C ALA A 107 -13.39 -21.10 -12.86
N VAL A 108 -13.37 -22.41 -13.08
CA VAL A 108 -12.85 -23.41 -12.14
C VAL A 108 -11.32 -23.26 -12.04
N PHE A 109 -10.64 -23.15 -13.16
CA PHE A 109 -9.19 -22.93 -13.22
C PHE A 109 -8.79 -21.65 -12.49
N HIS A 110 -9.51 -20.56 -12.75
CA HIS A 110 -9.28 -19.26 -12.09
C HIS A 110 -9.44 -19.33 -10.57
N ARG A 111 -10.53 -19.94 -10.10
CA ARG A 111 -10.82 -20.07 -8.65
C ARG A 111 -9.75 -20.84 -7.91
N ASN A 112 -9.23 -21.89 -8.50
CA ASN A 112 -8.32 -22.83 -7.84
C ASN A 112 -6.85 -22.57 -8.14
N PHE A 113 -6.52 -21.65 -9.04
CA PHE A 113 -5.15 -21.51 -9.60
C PHE A 113 -4.08 -21.41 -8.51
N ILE A 114 -4.30 -20.58 -7.50
CA ILE A 114 -3.32 -20.33 -6.43
C ILE A 114 -3.34 -21.33 -5.29
N THR A 115 -4.14 -22.40 -5.39
CA THR A 115 -4.25 -23.45 -4.36
C THR A 115 -4.21 -24.87 -4.94
N ASP A 116 -4.28 -25.02 -6.26
CA ASP A 116 -4.24 -26.32 -6.91
C ASP A 116 -2.79 -26.79 -7.14
N PRO A 117 -2.35 -27.91 -6.53
CA PRO A 117 -1.00 -28.44 -6.73
C PRO A 117 -0.61 -28.71 -8.19
N ALA A 118 -1.58 -28.93 -9.08
CA ALA A 118 -1.33 -29.13 -10.52
C ALA A 118 -0.68 -27.91 -11.19
N ASN A 119 -0.86 -26.72 -10.61
CA ASN A 119 -0.31 -25.46 -11.14
C ASN A 119 1.12 -25.17 -10.64
N ARG A 120 1.71 -26.04 -9.79
CA ARG A 120 3.07 -25.86 -9.27
C ARG A 120 4.10 -25.64 -10.37
N LYS A 121 3.99 -26.35 -11.48
CA LYS A 121 4.89 -26.22 -12.64
C LYS A 121 4.96 -24.80 -13.20
N TYR A 122 3.86 -24.06 -13.21
CA TYR A 122 3.82 -22.66 -13.67
C TYR A 122 4.49 -21.73 -12.67
N ILE A 123 4.23 -21.92 -11.39
CA ILE A 123 4.81 -21.11 -10.31
C ILE A 123 6.32 -21.30 -10.23
N GLU A 124 6.81 -22.55 -10.32
CA GLU A 124 8.23 -22.87 -10.35
C GLU A 124 8.92 -22.34 -11.61
N GLN A 125 8.26 -22.48 -12.79
CA GLN A 125 8.80 -21.96 -14.05
C GLN A 125 8.97 -20.43 -14.02
N ALA A 126 8.04 -19.71 -13.42
CA ALA A 126 8.08 -18.27 -13.29
C ALA A 126 8.94 -17.80 -12.11
N ASP A 127 9.42 -18.68 -11.24
CA ASP A 127 10.19 -18.34 -10.04
C ASP A 127 9.55 -17.19 -9.24
N ILE A 128 8.27 -17.35 -8.89
CA ILE A 128 7.51 -16.31 -8.17
C ILE A 128 8.08 -16.10 -6.78
N ARG A 129 8.58 -14.89 -6.52
CA ARG A 129 9.21 -14.48 -5.25
C ARG A 129 8.41 -13.44 -4.47
N ALA A 130 7.55 -12.69 -5.14
CA ALA A 130 6.71 -11.66 -4.53
C ALA A 130 5.24 -11.87 -4.88
N PHE A 131 4.35 -11.60 -3.93
CA PHE A 131 2.91 -11.59 -4.14
C PHE A 131 2.32 -10.30 -3.61
N ILE A 132 1.62 -9.57 -4.49
CA ILE A 132 0.88 -8.34 -4.13
C ILE A 132 -0.58 -8.54 -4.53
N PRO A 133 -1.46 -8.96 -3.60
CA PRO A 133 -2.89 -8.97 -3.87
C PRO A 133 -3.40 -7.52 -3.97
N CYS A 134 -3.78 -7.09 -5.18
CA CYS A 134 -4.38 -5.78 -5.46
C CYS A 134 -5.91 -5.86 -5.63
N GLY A 135 -6.48 -7.06 -5.62
CA GLY A 135 -7.90 -7.35 -5.72
C GLY A 135 -8.18 -8.80 -5.35
N GLY A 136 -9.45 -9.12 -5.17
CA GLY A 136 -9.90 -10.46 -4.79
C GLY A 136 -11.09 -10.39 -3.84
N PHE A 137 -11.53 -11.55 -3.38
CA PHE A 137 -12.60 -11.65 -2.41
C PHE A 137 -12.04 -11.65 -0.99
N LYS A 138 -12.88 -11.22 -0.03
CA LYS A 138 -12.58 -11.37 1.38
C LYS A 138 -12.23 -12.82 1.70
N ASP A 139 -11.18 -13.02 2.52
CA ASP A 139 -10.73 -14.33 2.98
C ASP A 139 -10.42 -15.30 1.83
N THR A 140 -9.90 -14.79 0.69
CA THR A 140 -9.49 -15.62 -0.44
C THR A 140 -8.48 -16.69 0.01
N ILE A 141 -7.50 -16.30 0.82
CA ILE A 141 -6.64 -17.25 1.54
C ILE A 141 -7.05 -17.26 3.02
N ASN A 142 -7.42 -18.44 3.48
CA ASN A 142 -7.97 -18.68 4.80
C ASN A 142 -7.42 -19.97 5.41
N HIS A 143 -7.86 -20.30 6.63
CA HIS A 143 -7.41 -21.51 7.33
C HIS A 143 -7.58 -22.80 6.51
N GLY A 144 -8.61 -22.89 5.67
CA GLY A 144 -8.92 -24.10 4.90
C GLY A 144 -8.01 -24.34 3.70
N ASN A 145 -7.35 -23.28 3.16
CA ASN A 145 -6.56 -23.39 1.93
C ASN A 145 -5.14 -22.81 2.03
N VAL A 146 -4.75 -22.22 3.14
CA VAL A 146 -3.41 -21.61 3.30
C VAL A 146 -2.28 -22.63 3.13
N ARG A 147 -2.47 -23.88 3.53
CA ARG A 147 -1.46 -24.94 3.34
C ARG A 147 -1.22 -25.22 1.87
N GLN A 148 -2.29 -25.38 1.10
CA GLN A 148 -2.19 -25.57 -0.35
C GLN A 148 -1.50 -24.37 -1.02
N PHE A 149 -1.83 -23.14 -0.60
CA PHE A 149 -1.16 -21.94 -1.07
C PHE A 149 0.34 -21.97 -0.77
N THR A 150 0.74 -22.15 0.47
CA THR A 150 2.17 -22.17 0.85
C THR A 150 2.94 -23.35 0.25
N ASP A 151 2.30 -24.50 0.08
CA ASP A 151 2.88 -25.65 -0.59
C ASP A 151 3.10 -25.41 -2.09
N LEU A 152 2.23 -24.62 -2.71
CA LEU A 152 2.35 -24.22 -4.12
C LEU A 152 3.47 -23.18 -4.31
N PHE A 153 3.54 -22.18 -3.42
CA PHE A 153 4.47 -21.05 -3.49
C PHE A 153 5.66 -21.20 -2.52
N LYS A 154 6.39 -22.30 -2.60
CA LYS A 154 7.49 -22.61 -1.67
C LYS A 154 8.62 -21.60 -1.68
N GLU A 155 8.84 -20.95 -2.84
CA GLU A 155 9.93 -20.00 -3.04
C GLU A 155 9.49 -18.55 -2.84
N LEU A 156 8.24 -18.34 -2.42
CA LEU A 156 7.72 -16.99 -2.14
C LEU A 156 8.43 -16.38 -0.93
N GLU A 157 8.96 -15.18 -1.10
CA GLU A 157 9.71 -14.47 -0.06
C GLU A 157 8.89 -13.35 0.57
N PHE A 158 8.08 -12.65 -0.23
CA PHE A 158 7.39 -11.44 0.21
C PHE A 158 5.90 -11.45 -0.16
N ILE A 159 5.08 -11.03 0.79
CA ILE A 159 3.66 -10.70 0.57
C ILE A 159 3.43 -9.26 1.06
N VAL A 160 2.84 -8.42 0.20
CA VAL A 160 2.41 -7.05 0.57
C VAL A 160 0.93 -6.91 0.22
N GLU A 161 0.07 -6.88 1.24
CA GLU A 161 -1.38 -6.93 1.05
C GLU A 161 -1.95 -5.57 0.65
N GLY A 162 -2.08 -5.33 -0.65
CA GLY A 162 -2.78 -4.15 -1.17
C GLY A 162 -4.30 -4.25 -1.00
N ALA A 163 -4.88 -5.42 -1.29
CA ALA A 163 -6.32 -5.65 -1.13
C ALA A 163 -6.70 -5.89 0.34
N ASN A 164 -7.81 -5.27 0.77
CA ASN A 164 -8.35 -5.46 2.11
C ASN A 164 -8.78 -6.91 2.32
N VAL A 165 -8.40 -7.47 3.47
CA VAL A 165 -8.85 -8.77 3.99
C VAL A 165 -8.70 -9.94 3.00
N PHE A 166 -7.69 -9.91 2.13
CA PHE A 166 -7.40 -11.01 1.20
C PHE A 166 -6.97 -12.29 1.96
N PHE A 167 -6.15 -12.13 2.99
CA PHE A 167 -5.80 -13.17 3.95
C PHE A 167 -6.59 -12.96 5.23
N ASN A 168 -7.15 -14.02 5.81
CA ASN A 168 -7.66 -13.95 7.17
C ASN A 168 -6.53 -14.13 8.21
N ASP A 169 -6.78 -13.78 9.45
CA ASP A 169 -5.76 -13.81 10.50
C ASP A 169 -5.24 -15.23 10.78
N ALA A 170 -6.06 -16.25 10.62
CA ALA A 170 -5.61 -17.64 10.77
C ALA A 170 -4.60 -18.04 9.68
N ALA A 171 -4.81 -17.56 8.44
CA ALA A 171 -3.85 -17.74 7.35
C ALA A 171 -2.56 -16.97 7.61
N ARG A 172 -2.62 -15.71 8.05
CA ARG A 172 -1.44 -14.91 8.42
C ARG A 172 -0.62 -15.59 9.52
N ARG A 173 -1.29 -16.09 10.57
CA ARG A 173 -0.61 -16.85 11.65
C ARG A 173 0.07 -18.12 11.14
N TYR A 174 -0.59 -18.85 10.24
CA TYR A 174 0.00 -20.03 9.65
C TYR A 174 1.24 -19.70 8.81
N ILE A 175 1.16 -18.68 7.94
CA ILE A 175 2.29 -18.22 7.12
C ILE A 175 3.46 -17.83 8.02
N ALA A 176 3.23 -16.99 9.02
CA ALA A 176 4.27 -16.51 9.93
C ALA A 176 4.92 -17.63 10.76
N GLY A 177 4.15 -18.63 11.18
CA GLY A 177 4.66 -19.72 12.02
C GLY A 177 5.22 -20.92 11.23
N SER A 178 4.94 -21.04 9.93
CA SER A 178 5.25 -22.26 9.16
C SER A 178 6.12 -21.98 7.92
N THR A 179 6.40 -20.72 7.62
CA THR A 179 7.20 -20.32 6.43
C THR A 179 8.21 -19.22 6.78
N GLN A 180 9.07 -18.88 5.82
CA GLN A 180 9.99 -17.74 5.92
C GLN A 180 9.44 -16.47 5.23
N ILE A 181 8.21 -16.51 4.75
CA ILE A 181 7.58 -15.39 4.02
C ILE A 181 7.45 -14.18 4.94
N LYS A 182 7.90 -13.02 4.45
CA LYS A 182 7.71 -11.72 5.11
C LYS A 182 6.44 -11.07 4.60
N GLN A 183 5.43 -11.01 5.47
CA GLN A 183 4.09 -10.52 5.11
C GLN A 183 3.78 -9.21 5.81
N ILE A 184 3.48 -8.17 5.01
CA ILE A 184 2.95 -6.89 5.49
C ILE A 184 1.43 -6.90 5.29
N LYS A 185 0.71 -6.71 6.38
CA LYS A 185 -0.75 -6.71 6.43
C LYS A 185 -1.35 -5.52 5.67
N ASP A 186 -2.54 -5.71 5.15
CA ASP A 186 -3.35 -4.70 4.44
C ASP A 186 -3.45 -3.36 5.19
N SER A 187 -3.72 -3.38 6.50
CA SER A 187 -3.83 -2.16 7.31
C SER A 187 -2.56 -1.31 7.37
N SER A 188 -1.40 -1.86 7.05
CA SER A 188 -0.14 -1.11 6.87
C SER A 188 0.17 -0.84 5.41
N ALA A 189 -0.09 -1.80 4.52
CA ALA A 189 0.32 -1.73 3.12
C ALA A 189 -0.55 -0.77 2.26
N ASN A 190 -1.85 -0.58 2.59
CA ASN A 190 -2.79 0.12 1.71
C ASN A 190 -3.32 1.47 2.24
N ARG A 191 -2.70 2.05 3.24
CA ARG A 191 -3.13 3.35 3.83
C ARG A 191 -3.00 4.54 2.88
N GLY A 192 -2.26 4.42 1.80
CA GLY A 192 -2.00 5.51 0.86
C GLY A 192 -3.27 6.13 0.30
N GLY A 193 -4.30 5.33 -0.01
CA GLY A 193 -5.58 5.82 -0.50
C GLY A 193 -6.29 6.74 0.49
N VAL A 194 -6.33 6.36 1.78
CA VAL A 194 -6.96 7.18 2.83
C VAL A 194 -6.22 8.50 3.02
N PHE A 195 -4.88 8.48 3.00
CA PHE A 195 -4.08 9.69 3.09
C PHE A 195 -4.30 10.59 1.86
N SER A 196 -4.28 10.02 0.67
CA SER A 196 -4.52 10.74 -0.59
C SER A 196 -5.89 11.43 -0.58
N SER A 197 -6.98 10.74 -0.20
CA SER A 197 -8.31 11.36 -0.09
C SER A 197 -8.33 12.50 0.93
N ALA A 198 -7.73 12.31 2.11
CA ALA A 198 -7.70 13.35 3.13
C ALA A 198 -6.97 14.63 2.67
N VAL A 199 -5.92 14.48 1.87
CA VAL A 199 -5.13 15.62 1.37
C VAL A 199 -5.70 16.17 0.07
N ALA A 200 -5.92 15.34 -0.95
CA ALA A 200 -6.34 15.80 -2.27
C ALA A 200 -7.79 16.25 -2.30
N GLU A 201 -8.70 15.53 -1.64
CA GLU A 201 -10.13 15.82 -1.71
C GLU A 201 -10.59 16.78 -0.61
N VAL A 202 -10.05 16.67 0.61
CA VAL A 202 -10.48 17.50 1.73
C VAL A 202 -9.59 18.73 1.89
N LEU A 203 -8.32 18.56 2.25
CA LEU A 203 -7.43 19.67 2.54
C LEU A 203 -7.31 20.64 1.36
N THR A 204 -7.03 20.10 0.18
CA THR A 204 -6.82 20.91 -1.03
C THR A 204 -8.08 21.67 -1.43
N ALA A 205 -9.27 21.06 -1.31
CA ALA A 205 -10.53 21.73 -1.60
C ALA A 205 -10.78 22.93 -0.65
N PHE A 206 -10.48 22.78 0.64
CA PHE A 206 -10.63 23.87 1.59
C PHE A 206 -9.58 24.96 1.42
N LEU A 207 -8.33 24.57 1.10
CA LEU A 207 -7.26 25.54 0.93
C LEU A 207 -7.42 26.39 -0.35
N PHE A 208 -7.82 25.78 -1.45
CA PHE A 208 -8.04 26.51 -2.70
C PHE A 208 -9.41 27.20 -2.77
N GLY A 209 -10.42 26.68 -2.06
CA GLY A 209 -11.75 27.27 -2.05
C GLY A 209 -12.31 27.52 -3.45
N ASP A 210 -12.71 28.76 -3.73
CA ASP A 210 -13.28 29.15 -5.03
C ASP A 210 -12.26 29.09 -6.19
N GLU A 211 -10.96 29.04 -5.90
CA GLU A 211 -9.90 28.91 -6.91
C GLU A 211 -9.51 27.46 -7.23
N TYR A 212 -10.25 26.47 -6.68
CA TYR A 212 -9.95 25.04 -6.85
C TYR A 212 -9.87 24.63 -8.34
N GLU A 213 -10.84 25.05 -9.15
CA GLU A 213 -10.87 24.73 -10.59
C GLU A 213 -9.66 25.35 -11.30
N LYS A 214 -9.35 26.59 -11.04
CA LYS A 214 -8.20 27.31 -11.62
C LYS A 214 -6.88 26.58 -11.37
N TYR A 215 -6.65 26.10 -10.14
CA TYR A 215 -5.38 25.46 -9.78
C TYR A 215 -5.31 23.97 -10.14
N LEU A 216 -6.43 23.26 -10.18
CA LEU A 216 -6.41 21.81 -10.39
C LEU A 216 -6.99 21.33 -11.72
N LEU A 217 -7.92 22.07 -12.33
CA LEU A 217 -8.48 21.73 -13.62
C LEU A 217 -7.75 22.45 -14.75
N ASP A 218 -7.52 23.77 -14.61
CA ASP A 218 -6.91 24.58 -15.64
C ASP A 218 -5.38 24.54 -15.61
N ASP A 219 -4.76 24.43 -14.42
CA ASP A 219 -3.31 24.34 -14.24
C ASP A 219 -2.85 22.89 -14.08
N VAL A 220 -2.58 22.25 -15.21
CA VAL A 220 -2.08 20.85 -15.28
C VAL A 220 -0.76 20.66 -14.51
N GLN A 221 0.11 21.68 -14.47
CA GLN A 221 1.39 21.60 -13.79
C GLN A 221 1.21 21.56 -12.27
N THR A 222 0.36 22.42 -11.73
CA THR A 222 0.00 22.42 -10.30
C THR A 222 -0.65 21.09 -9.90
N ARG A 223 -1.57 20.56 -10.71
CA ARG A 223 -2.19 19.26 -10.46
C ARG A 223 -1.16 18.13 -10.37
N TRP A 224 -0.23 18.04 -11.31
CA TRP A 224 0.80 17.02 -11.28
C TRP A 224 1.83 17.21 -10.16
N ALA A 225 2.12 18.46 -9.77
CA ALA A 225 2.95 18.74 -8.60
C ALA A 225 2.27 18.23 -7.32
N LEU A 226 0.96 18.50 -7.14
CA LEU A 226 0.19 18.00 -6.01
C LEU A 226 0.22 16.47 -5.93
N ILE A 227 0.02 15.78 -7.06
CA ILE A 227 0.06 14.32 -7.11
C ILE A 227 1.44 13.80 -6.69
N ARG A 228 2.53 14.39 -7.19
CA ARG A 228 3.89 13.98 -6.81
C ARG A 228 4.16 14.20 -5.32
N ASP A 229 3.81 15.36 -4.79
CA ASP A 229 4.00 15.67 -3.36
C ASP A 229 3.23 14.68 -2.47
N ILE A 230 1.99 14.32 -2.83
CA ILE A 230 1.20 13.31 -2.10
C ILE A 230 1.88 11.94 -2.17
N MET A 231 2.36 11.53 -3.34
CA MET A 231 3.06 10.25 -3.51
C MET A 231 4.33 10.20 -2.66
N ASP A 232 5.10 11.29 -2.60
CA ASP A 232 6.33 11.40 -1.81
C ASP A 232 6.02 11.32 -0.30
N LEU A 233 4.97 12.00 0.16
CA LEU A 233 4.51 11.92 1.55
C LEU A 233 4.05 10.50 1.91
N VAL A 234 3.25 9.84 1.06
CA VAL A 234 2.82 8.45 1.26
C VAL A 234 4.02 7.51 1.32
N SER A 235 4.97 7.65 0.39
CA SER A 235 6.19 6.85 0.35
C SER A 235 7.04 7.02 1.61
N THR A 236 7.20 8.26 2.07
CA THR A 236 7.94 8.60 3.28
C THR A 236 7.31 7.95 4.52
N TYR A 237 5.99 8.06 4.68
CA TYR A 237 5.30 7.49 5.85
C TYR A 237 5.25 5.97 5.82
N ALA A 238 4.98 5.38 4.68
CA ALA A 238 5.01 3.92 4.52
C ALA A 238 6.42 3.35 4.78
N GLY A 239 7.45 4.07 4.31
CA GLY A 239 8.85 3.73 4.58
C GLY A 239 9.20 3.79 6.06
N ALA A 240 8.78 4.83 6.77
CA ALA A 240 9.03 4.99 8.20
C ALA A 240 8.33 3.90 9.03
N GLU A 241 7.04 3.63 8.75
CA GLU A 241 6.29 2.56 9.40
C GLU A 241 6.93 1.20 9.16
N THR A 242 7.21 0.85 7.90
CA THR A 242 7.82 -0.44 7.55
C THR A 242 9.17 -0.62 8.24
N LYS A 243 10.02 0.41 8.22
CA LYS A 243 11.32 0.38 8.88
C LYS A 243 11.18 0.11 10.39
N MET A 244 10.28 0.80 11.06
CA MET A 244 10.03 0.62 12.49
C MET A 244 9.51 -0.79 12.81
N LEU A 245 8.54 -1.30 12.04
CA LEU A 245 8.02 -2.67 12.20
C LEU A 245 9.12 -3.72 12.06
N LEU A 246 10.00 -3.57 11.08
CA LEU A 246 11.12 -4.50 10.86
C LEU A 246 12.13 -4.44 11.99
N GLN A 247 12.49 -3.25 12.48
CA GLN A 247 13.40 -3.08 13.62
C GLN A 247 12.84 -3.68 14.91
N ILE A 248 11.54 -3.53 15.17
CA ILE A 248 10.88 -4.15 16.32
C ILE A 248 10.86 -5.68 16.15
N HIS A 249 10.58 -6.18 14.94
CA HIS A 249 10.58 -7.60 14.65
C HIS A 249 11.96 -8.25 14.82
N GLU A 250 13.04 -7.57 14.44
CA GLU A 250 14.40 -8.06 14.68
C GLU A 250 14.71 -8.29 16.15
N LYS A 251 14.21 -7.41 17.04
CA LYS A 251 14.34 -7.57 18.49
C LYS A 251 13.39 -8.62 19.09
N ASN A 252 12.25 -8.85 18.44
CA ASN A 252 11.18 -9.74 18.90
C ASN A 252 10.72 -10.66 17.76
N PRO A 253 11.58 -11.56 17.26
CA PRO A 253 11.29 -12.37 16.06
C PRO A 253 10.10 -13.33 16.24
N GLU A 254 9.76 -13.66 17.49
CA GLU A 254 8.58 -14.48 17.82
C GLU A 254 7.25 -13.77 17.55
N THR A 255 7.24 -12.43 17.47
CA THR A 255 6.01 -11.68 17.19
C THR A 255 5.90 -11.41 15.68
N PRO A 256 4.88 -11.96 15.01
CA PRO A 256 4.70 -11.76 13.57
C PRO A 256 4.50 -10.30 13.19
N LEU A 257 4.98 -9.90 12.00
CA LEU A 257 4.88 -8.53 11.49
C LEU A 257 3.45 -7.98 11.50
N PHE A 258 2.45 -8.80 11.15
CA PHE A 258 1.05 -8.33 11.15
C PHE A 258 0.53 -8.04 12.56
N VAL A 259 0.98 -8.79 13.58
CA VAL A 259 0.65 -8.53 14.99
C VAL A 259 1.33 -7.25 15.45
N LEU A 260 2.61 -7.04 15.08
CA LEU A 260 3.32 -5.80 15.36
C LEU A 260 2.63 -4.59 14.73
N SER A 261 2.09 -4.73 13.51
CA SER A 261 1.31 -3.67 12.86
C SER A 261 0.07 -3.28 13.67
N GLU A 262 -0.66 -4.24 14.24
CA GLU A 262 -1.81 -4.00 15.10
C GLU A 262 -1.40 -3.30 16.40
N GLN A 263 -0.40 -3.85 17.10
CA GLN A 263 0.13 -3.27 18.33
C GLN A 263 0.66 -1.85 18.12
N THR A 264 1.36 -1.60 17.02
CA THR A 264 1.82 -0.25 16.64
C THR A 264 0.66 0.71 16.47
N SER A 265 -0.39 0.29 15.79
CA SER A 265 -1.59 1.12 15.58
C SER A 265 -2.27 1.46 16.90
N GLU A 266 -2.39 0.51 17.83
CA GLU A 266 -2.95 0.73 19.16
C GLU A 266 -2.10 1.71 19.98
N GLN A 267 -0.77 1.58 19.94
CA GLN A 267 0.14 2.48 20.66
C GLN A 267 0.10 3.91 20.11
N ILE A 268 0.08 4.05 18.78
CA ILE A 268 -0.06 5.37 18.14
C ILE A 268 -1.42 5.99 18.51
N PHE A 269 -2.50 5.21 18.47
CA PHE A 269 -3.83 5.70 18.82
C PHE A 269 -3.91 6.14 20.28
N SER A 270 -3.41 5.33 21.22
CA SER A 270 -3.36 5.69 22.63
C SER A 270 -2.53 6.96 22.89
N PHE A 271 -1.43 7.16 22.17
CA PHE A 271 -0.64 8.39 22.29
C PHE A 271 -1.32 9.59 21.65
N GLN A 272 -2.06 9.38 20.55
CA GLN A 272 -2.90 10.40 19.92
C GLN A 272 -3.94 10.97 20.90
N GLU A 273 -4.57 10.13 21.71
CA GLU A 273 -5.50 10.58 22.76
C GLU A 273 -4.80 11.50 23.79
N ARG A 274 -3.56 11.19 24.18
CA ARG A 274 -2.76 12.06 25.05
C ARG A 274 -2.40 13.39 24.40
N VAL A 275 -2.09 13.38 23.10
CA VAL A 275 -1.86 14.62 22.33
C VAL A 275 -3.14 15.46 22.32
N ALA A 276 -4.30 14.84 22.07
CA ALA A 276 -5.59 15.52 22.07
C ALA A 276 -5.95 16.16 23.41
N GLN A 277 -5.62 15.52 24.53
CA GLN A 277 -5.81 16.08 25.87
C GLN A 277 -4.95 17.34 26.14
N ASN A 278 -3.88 17.53 25.39
CA ASN A 278 -2.97 18.66 25.52
C ASN A 278 -3.04 19.62 24.32
N ILE A 279 -4.09 19.52 23.51
CA ILE A 279 -4.18 20.24 22.23
C ILE A 279 -4.13 21.75 22.40
N GLU A 280 -4.79 22.30 23.41
CA GLU A 280 -4.79 23.75 23.70
C GLU A 280 -3.37 24.29 23.90
N ALA A 281 -2.57 23.60 24.71
CA ALA A 281 -1.20 24.01 24.96
C ALA A 281 -0.29 23.86 23.72
N ILE A 282 -0.62 22.97 22.80
CA ILE A 282 0.05 22.86 21.50
C ILE A 282 -0.37 24.03 20.61
N LEU A 283 -1.65 24.39 20.60
CA LEU A 283 -2.20 25.47 19.78
C LEU A 283 -1.72 26.86 20.20
N ASP A 284 -1.20 27.02 21.40
CA ASP A 284 -0.54 28.25 21.87
C ASP A 284 0.83 28.50 21.20
N ASP A 285 1.44 27.45 20.61
CA ASP A 285 2.75 27.54 19.96
C ASP A 285 2.62 27.49 18.42
N GLN A 286 2.56 28.68 17.83
CA GLN A 286 2.34 28.84 16.39
C GLN A 286 3.49 28.28 15.52
N GLU A 287 4.71 28.25 16.04
CA GLU A 287 5.84 27.66 15.32
C GLU A 287 5.75 26.14 15.31
N LEU A 288 5.43 25.53 16.45
CA LEU A 288 5.19 24.10 16.54
C LEU A 288 4.04 23.66 15.64
N ILE A 289 2.91 24.37 15.65
CA ILE A 289 1.77 24.08 14.76
C ILE A 289 2.22 24.09 13.29
N TRP A 290 2.97 25.11 12.89
CA TRP A 290 3.42 25.18 11.51
C TRP A 290 4.33 24.03 11.15
N ASN A 291 5.32 23.70 11.96
CA ASN A 291 6.24 22.60 11.69
C ASN A 291 5.51 21.25 11.57
N ILE A 292 4.45 21.03 12.35
CA ILE A 292 3.61 19.82 12.24
C ILE A 292 2.80 19.83 10.94
N LEU A 293 2.16 20.95 10.63
CA LEU A 293 1.31 21.08 9.45
C LEU A 293 2.13 21.06 8.16
N GLU A 294 3.26 21.74 8.11
CA GLU A 294 4.18 21.72 6.97
C GLU A 294 4.66 20.30 6.63
N ALA A 295 4.92 19.47 7.65
CA ALA A 295 5.25 18.06 7.45
C ALA A 295 4.09 17.19 6.93
N TYR A 296 2.88 17.72 6.83
CA TYR A 296 1.68 17.04 6.34
C TYR A 296 1.16 17.60 5.02
N ILE A 297 1.35 18.90 4.80
CA ILE A 297 0.79 19.62 3.65
C ILE A 297 1.71 19.44 2.44
N PRO A 298 1.18 19.10 1.25
CA PRO A 298 1.95 19.12 0.00
C PRO A 298 2.65 20.45 -0.25
N ASN A 299 3.91 20.39 -0.69
CA ASN A 299 4.74 21.57 -0.91
C ASN A 299 4.09 22.57 -1.88
N ILE A 300 3.47 22.06 -2.95
CA ILE A 300 2.82 22.91 -3.94
C ILE A 300 1.71 23.79 -3.33
N LEU A 301 1.01 23.31 -2.29
CA LEU A 301 -0.01 24.12 -1.61
C LEU A 301 0.63 25.26 -0.82
N VAL A 302 1.78 25.00 -0.19
CA VAL A 302 2.57 26.03 0.51
C VAL A 302 3.11 27.06 -0.47
N GLU A 303 3.61 26.62 -1.63
CA GLU A 303 4.12 27.51 -2.69
C GLU A 303 3.02 28.42 -3.28
N LYS A 304 1.81 27.90 -3.45
CA LYS A 304 0.69 28.65 -4.05
C LYS A 304 0.03 29.63 -3.09
N LEU A 305 -0.09 29.30 -1.82
CA LEU A 305 -0.89 30.05 -0.86
C LEU A 305 -0.05 30.81 0.18
N GLY A 306 1.10 30.28 0.54
CA GLY A 306 1.92 30.78 1.63
C GLY A 306 1.43 30.35 3.03
N LYS A 307 2.34 30.39 4.00
CA LYS A 307 2.11 29.98 5.39
C LYS A 307 0.93 30.69 6.05
N GLU A 308 0.89 32.03 5.92
CA GLU A 308 -0.10 32.88 6.59
C GLU A 308 -1.53 32.57 6.13
N ALA A 309 -1.74 32.40 4.82
CA ALA A 309 -3.05 32.07 4.27
C ALA A 309 -3.51 30.67 4.69
N ILE A 310 -2.61 29.69 4.66
CA ILE A 310 -2.90 28.32 5.10
C ILE A 310 -3.29 28.32 6.58
N LEU A 311 -2.52 28.98 7.44
CA LEU A 311 -2.82 29.05 8.86
C LEU A 311 -4.15 29.77 9.13
N ALA A 312 -4.45 30.85 8.41
CA ALA A 312 -5.74 31.55 8.54
C ALA A 312 -6.93 30.65 8.21
N ILE A 313 -6.82 29.85 7.14
CA ILE A 313 -7.87 28.89 6.75
C ILE A 313 -8.01 27.76 7.77
N LEU A 314 -6.91 27.13 8.17
CA LEU A 314 -6.93 25.98 9.09
C LEU A 314 -7.31 26.38 10.53
N ASN A 315 -7.07 27.63 10.94
CA ASN A 315 -7.50 28.15 12.22
C ASN A 315 -8.96 28.67 12.23
N SER A 316 -9.63 28.66 11.08
CA SER A 316 -11.05 29.03 11.02
C SER A 316 -11.91 28.02 11.80
N GLU A 317 -13.05 28.46 12.33
CA GLU A 317 -14.02 27.59 13.04
C GLU A 317 -14.41 26.37 12.20
N LYS A 318 -14.54 26.54 10.89
CA LYS A 318 -14.90 25.48 9.94
C LYS A 318 -13.86 24.38 9.82
N MET A 319 -12.57 24.71 10.00
CA MET A 319 -11.44 23.79 9.79
C MET A 319 -10.74 23.38 11.10
N ALA A 320 -11.08 23.97 12.23
CA ALA A 320 -10.40 23.72 13.50
C ALA A 320 -10.36 22.21 13.87
N ALA A 321 -11.49 21.52 13.78
CA ALA A 321 -11.55 20.08 14.09
C ALA A 321 -10.68 19.24 13.14
N TYR A 322 -10.62 19.58 11.86
CA TYR A 322 -9.73 18.91 10.89
C TYR A 322 -8.25 19.18 11.22
N ARG A 323 -7.89 20.44 11.47
CA ARG A 323 -6.54 20.81 11.89
C ARG A 323 -6.10 20.04 13.13
N ASP A 324 -6.93 19.98 14.16
CA ASP A 324 -6.61 19.31 15.43
C ASP A 324 -6.45 17.79 15.24
N ALA A 325 -7.27 17.18 14.40
CA ALA A 325 -7.14 15.77 14.01
C ALA A 325 -5.82 15.50 13.26
N VAL A 326 -5.41 16.39 12.34
CA VAL A 326 -4.12 16.30 11.64
C VAL A 326 -2.96 16.43 12.62
N ILE A 327 -2.97 17.45 13.48
CA ILE A 327 -1.92 17.68 14.49
C ILE A 327 -1.76 16.46 15.39
N THR A 328 -2.84 16.00 16.00
CA THR A 328 -2.80 14.90 16.98
C THR A 328 -2.30 13.61 16.36
N LYS A 329 -2.81 13.27 15.17
CA LYS A 329 -2.41 12.06 14.45
C LYS A 329 -0.96 12.11 13.96
N LYS A 330 -0.54 13.26 13.40
CA LYS A 330 0.82 13.45 12.90
C LYS A 330 1.85 13.35 14.02
N MET A 331 1.60 14.03 15.15
CA MET A 331 2.49 13.98 16.30
C MET A 331 2.62 12.57 16.88
N ALA A 332 1.51 11.86 17.04
CA ALA A 332 1.53 10.50 17.57
C ALA A 332 2.27 9.53 16.64
N ALA A 333 2.04 9.61 15.34
CA ALA A 333 2.73 8.77 14.36
C ALA A 333 4.24 9.07 14.31
N MET A 334 4.63 10.35 14.30
CA MET A 334 6.04 10.76 14.34
C MET A 334 6.74 10.30 15.61
N ALA A 335 6.10 10.46 16.77
CA ALA A 335 6.63 10.00 18.06
C ALA A 335 6.94 8.50 18.00
N PHE A 336 6.01 7.69 17.49
CA PHE A 336 6.23 6.26 17.39
C PHE A 336 7.31 5.89 16.37
N TYR A 337 7.30 6.49 15.18
CA TYR A 337 8.30 6.17 14.16
C TYR A 337 9.72 6.63 14.52
N CYS A 338 9.87 7.62 15.39
CA CYS A 338 11.18 8.04 15.92
C CYS A 338 11.61 7.22 17.14
N HIS A 339 10.69 6.83 18.02
CA HIS A 339 11.00 6.29 19.33
C HIS A 339 10.37 4.92 19.63
N GLY A 340 9.76 4.25 18.65
CA GLY A 340 9.08 2.97 18.85
C GLY A 340 9.97 1.87 19.44
N MET A 341 11.27 1.92 19.20
CA MET A 341 12.24 0.98 19.76
C MET A 341 12.40 1.13 21.28
N ASP A 342 12.18 2.32 21.81
CA ASP A 342 12.25 2.65 23.24
C ASP A 342 10.94 3.31 23.71
N TRP A 343 9.81 2.85 23.16
CA TRP A 343 8.51 3.48 23.28
C TRP A 343 8.07 3.76 24.72
N GLN A 344 8.26 2.77 25.60
CA GLN A 344 7.88 2.93 27.01
C GLN A 344 8.69 4.03 27.72
N ALA A 345 9.95 4.20 27.37
CA ALA A 345 10.79 5.26 27.90
C ALA A 345 10.34 6.64 27.38
N TYR A 346 9.99 6.71 26.09
CA TYR A 346 9.45 7.92 25.48
C TYR A 346 8.13 8.35 26.12
N VAL A 347 7.19 7.42 26.29
CA VAL A 347 5.90 7.69 26.93
C VAL A 347 6.09 8.19 28.38
N LYS A 348 6.97 7.56 29.16
CA LYS A 348 7.28 8.03 30.54
C LYS A 348 7.92 9.42 30.57
N LYS A 349 8.71 9.78 29.55
CA LYS A 349 9.26 11.12 29.41
C LYS A 349 8.15 12.14 29.12
N ALA A 350 7.24 11.80 28.20
CA ALA A 350 6.09 12.63 27.87
C ALA A 350 5.10 12.80 29.04
N GLU A 351 5.00 11.83 29.97
CA GLU A 351 4.20 11.96 31.21
C GLU A 351 4.77 13.01 32.18
N LYS A 352 6.08 13.23 32.16
CA LYS A 352 6.75 14.20 33.01
C LYS A 352 6.79 15.61 32.42
N ASP A 353 7.05 15.68 31.10
CA ASP A 353 7.13 16.92 30.35
C ASP A 353 6.59 16.64 28.93
N PHE A 354 5.28 16.81 28.77
CA PHE A 354 4.62 16.53 27.50
C PHE A 354 5.11 17.45 26.40
N LEU A 355 4.97 18.78 26.59
CA LEU A 355 5.29 19.76 25.55
C LEU A 355 6.77 19.73 25.16
N GLY A 356 7.69 19.69 26.11
CA GLY A 356 9.12 19.60 25.82
C GLY A 356 9.48 18.32 25.07
N THR A 357 8.80 17.20 25.38
CA THR A 357 9.05 15.91 24.73
C THR A 357 8.55 15.91 23.30
N VAL A 358 7.34 16.43 23.02
CA VAL A 358 6.77 16.40 21.66
C VAL A 358 7.35 17.50 20.78
N LYS A 359 7.72 18.66 21.30
CA LYS A 359 8.44 19.70 20.56
C LYS A 359 9.74 19.21 19.95
N ALA A 360 10.47 18.37 20.68
CA ALA A 360 11.72 17.79 20.19
C ALA A 360 11.59 16.90 18.95
N LEU A 361 10.38 16.52 18.53
CA LEU A 361 10.14 15.76 17.30
C LEU A 361 10.18 16.64 16.04
N PHE A 362 10.03 17.97 16.19
CA PHE A 362 9.83 18.92 15.07
C PHE A 362 10.89 20.03 15.05
N HIS A 363 11.97 19.82 15.80
CA HIS A 363 13.20 20.63 15.76
C HIS A 363 14.35 19.80 15.21
#